data_773038eeee461554cee6acc9642f04e4
#
_entry.id   773038eeee461554cee6acc9642f04e4
#
_cell.length_a   1.000
_cell.length_b   1.000
_cell.length_c   1.000
_cell.angle_alpha   90.00
_cell.angle_beta   90.00
_cell.angle_gamma   90.00
#
_symmetry.space_group_name_H-M   'P 1'
#
loop_
_entity.id
_entity.type
_entity.pdbx_description
1 polymer ?
#
loop_
_entity_poly.entity_id
_entity_poly.type
_entity_poly.pdbx_seq_one_letter_code
_entity_poly.pdbx_strand_id
1 'polypeptide(L)'
;MRDKKVTFLTQAAMIAALYVVLTFVFAPISFGEVQIRIAEMLTVLPIFTPAAVPGLFVGCLIGNITGGAMLPDVIFGSIATLVGAAGTYCLRNTNRFFAVLPPIVANILIVPFVLRYAYGVVLPIPFLMLTVGIGEVVSCGVLGNCLITVLNRYKTRIFSRA
;
A
#
# COMPACT_ATOMS: atom_id res chain seq x y z
N MET A 1 -10.28 -27.86 4.61
CA MET A 1 -10.23 -26.61 5.42
C MET A 1 -8.82 -26.17 5.77
N ARG A 2 -7.90 -27.10 6.11
CA ARG A 2 -6.50 -26.79 6.44
C ARG A 2 -5.75 -26.15 5.27
N ASP A 3 -5.95 -26.64 4.05
CA ASP A 3 -5.25 -26.17 2.85
C ASP A 3 -5.60 -24.71 2.47
N LYS A 4 -6.86 -24.30 2.66
CA LYS A 4 -7.27 -22.91 2.38
C LYS A 4 -6.63 -21.90 3.34
N LYS A 5 -6.53 -22.25 4.63
CA LYS A 5 -5.85 -21.40 5.63
C LYS A 5 -4.36 -21.27 5.35
N VAL A 6 -3.72 -22.37 4.96
CA VAL A 6 -2.29 -22.38 4.61
C VAL A 6 -2.07 -21.52 3.36
N THR A 7 -2.88 -21.66 2.32
CA THR A 7 -2.78 -20.84 1.10
C THR A 7 -2.96 -19.36 1.39
N PHE A 8 -3.95 -19.01 2.21
CA PHE A 8 -4.20 -17.62 2.63
C PHE A 8 -2.97 -17.03 3.35
N LEU A 9 -2.43 -17.77 4.32
CA LEU A 9 -1.28 -17.32 5.10
C LEU A 9 -0.02 -17.18 4.23
N THR A 10 0.21 -18.13 3.33
CA THR A 10 1.33 -18.09 2.39
C THR A 10 1.22 -16.90 1.45
N GLN A 11 0.04 -16.62 0.91
CA GLN A 11 -0.18 -15.45 0.05
C GLN A 11 0.05 -14.15 0.83
N ALA A 12 -0.46 -14.03 2.05
CA ALA A 12 -0.25 -12.86 2.88
C ALA A 12 1.26 -12.64 3.18
N ALA A 13 1.98 -13.70 3.52
CA ALA A 13 3.40 -13.65 3.78
C ALA A 13 4.22 -13.24 2.54
N MET A 14 3.87 -13.77 1.36
CA MET A 14 4.52 -13.41 0.10
C MET A 14 4.29 -11.94 -0.25
N ILE A 15 3.06 -11.44 -0.07
CA ILE A 15 2.72 -10.04 -0.33
C ILE A 15 3.47 -9.13 0.65
N ALA A 16 3.53 -9.50 1.93
CA ALA A 16 4.30 -8.75 2.92
C ALA A 16 5.79 -8.69 2.56
N ALA A 17 6.38 -9.82 2.16
CA ALA A 17 7.78 -9.87 1.75
C ALA A 17 8.04 -8.99 0.51
N LEU A 18 7.17 -9.04 -0.50
CA LEU A 18 7.27 -8.18 -1.69
C LEU A 18 7.17 -6.70 -1.31
N TYR A 19 6.27 -6.33 -0.42
CA TYR A 19 6.13 -4.96 0.05
C TYR A 19 7.42 -4.47 0.73
N VAL A 20 7.99 -5.28 1.64
CA VAL A 20 9.25 -4.96 2.33
C VAL A 20 10.39 -4.80 1.34
N VAL A 21 10.54 -5.72 0.39
CA VAL A 21 11.60 -5.66 -0.63
C VAL A 21 11.47 -4.38 -1.46
N LEU A 22 10.28 -4.06 -1.94
CA LEU A 22 10.05 -2.83 -2.73
C LEU A 22 10.32 -1.58 -1.90
N THR A 23 9.88 -1.54 -0.64
CA THR A 23 10.17 -0.42 0.26
C THR A 23 11.67 -0.24 0.44
N PHE A 24 12.42 -1.34 0.59
CA PHE A 24 13.87 -1.29 0.82
C PHE A 24 14.64 -0.88 -0.43
N VAL A 25 14.30 -1.46 -1.59
CA VAL A 25 14.96 -1.17 -2.88
C VAL A 25 14.75 0.30 -3.28
N PHE A 26 13.56 0.83 -3.00
CA PHE A 26 13.19 2.21 -3.35
C PHE A 26 13.18 3.17 -2.15
N ALA A 27 13.87 2.81 -1.06
CA ALA A 27 13.93 3.61 0.16
C ALA A 27 14.31 5.09 -0.06
N PRO A 28 15.29 5.44 -0.93
CA PRO A 28 15.67 6.84 -1.15
C PRO A 28 14.52 7.72 -1.69
N ILE A 29 13.56 7.12 -2.42
CA ILE A 29 12.41 7.83 -3.00
C ILE A 29 11.19 7.72 -2.08
N SER A 30 11.15 6.70 -1.23
CA SER A 30 10.00 6.39 -0.38
C SER A 30 9.91 7.26 0.88
N PHE A 31 11.03 7.80 1.36
CA PHE A 31 11.14 8.55 2.63
C PHE A 31 11.54 10.01 2.43
N GLY A 32 11.36 10.59 1.23
CA GLY A 32 11.60 11.99 0.93
C GLY A 32 10.40 12.91 1.23
N GLU A 33 10.56 14.22 0.98
CA GLU A 33 9.46 15.21 1.10
C GLU A 33 8.33 14.96 0.09
N VAL A 34 8.66 14.47 -1.10
CA VAL A 34 7.73 13.95 -2.10
C VAL A 34 7.83 12.42 -2.01
N GLN A 35 6.96 11.82 -1.22
CA GLN A 35 6.99 10.37 -0.98
C GLN A 35 6.35 9.62 -2.14
N ILE A 36 7.16 9.03 -3.01
CA ILE A 36 6.69 8.06 -4.01
C ILE A 36 6.99 6.66 -3.46
N ARG A 37 6.03 6.09 -2.75
CA ARG A 37 6.14 4.73 -2.20
C ARG A 37 5.74 3.71 -3.26
N ILE A 38 6.71 3.21 -4.03
CA ILE A 38 6.45 2.22 -5.10
C ILE A 38 5.76 0.97 -4.54
N ALA A 39 6.06 0.58 -3.30
CA ALA A 39 5.39 -0.53 -2.62
C ALA A 39 3.87 -0.37 -2.52
N GLU A 40 3.36 0.88 -2.47
CA GLU A 40 1.91 1.16 -2.44
C GLU A 40 1.18 0.72 -3.72
N MET A 41 1.88 0.47 -4.85
CA MET A 41 1.25 -0.15 -6.01
C MET A 41 0.64 -1.53 -5.69
N LEU A 42 1.14 -2.22 -4.65
CA LEU A 42 0.61 -3.51 -4.21
C LEU A 42 -0.75 -3.39 -3.51
N THR A 43 -1.19 -2.18 -3.12
CA THR A 43 -2.50 -1.95 -2.48
C THR A 43 -3.69 -2.23 -3.40
N VAL A 44 -3.44 -2.53 -4.67
CA VAL A 44 -4.45 -3.03 -5.61
C VAL A 44 -4.68 -4.55 -5.50
N LEU A 45 -3.78 -5.31 -4.85
CA LEU A 45 -3.88 -6.77 -4.71
C LEU A 45 -5.13 -7.26 -3.98
N PRO A 46 -5.75 -6.51 -3.04
CA PRO A 46 -7.02 -6.89 -2.45
C PRO A 46 -8.17 -7.10 -3.46
N ILE A 47 -8.06 -6.56 -4.68
CA ILE A 47 -9.01 -6.85 -5.77
C ILE A 47 -9.01 -8.35 -6.11
N PHE A 48 -7.86 -9.02 -5.98
CA PHE A 48 -7.65 -10.40 -6.40
C PHE A 48 -7.70 -11.39 -5.25
N THR A 49 -7.22 -11.01 -4.06
CA THR A 49 -7.16 -11.91 -2.90
C THR A 49 -7.35 -11.14 -1.58
N PRO A 50 -8.21 -11.66 -0.67
CA PRO A 50 -8.37 -11.06 0.66
C PRO A 50 -7.11 -11.18 1.53
N ALA A 51 -6.20 -12.12 1.23
CA ALA A 51 -4.92 -12.28 1.92
C ALA A 51 -4.01 -11.06 1.77
N ALA A 52 -4.25 -10.22 0.74
CA ALA A 52 -3.50 -9.00 0.54
C ALA A 52 -3.73 -7.96 1.65
N VAL A 53 -4.91 -7.91 2.25
CA VAL A 53 -5.19 -6.91 3.31
C VAL A 53 -4.23 -7.07 4.51
N PRO A 54 -4.16 -8.23 5.19
CA PRO A 54 -3.18 -8.42 6.26
C PRO A 54 -1.74 -8.45 5.75
N GLY A 55 -1.47 -8.95 4.54
CA GLY A 55 -0.14 -8.99 3.95
C GLY A 55 0.45 -7.60 3.76
N LEU A 56 -0.31 -6.66 3.24
CA LEU A 56 0.10 -5.27 3.03
C LEU A 56 0.32 -4.53 4.36
N PHE A 57 -0.57 -4.73 5.33
CA PHE A 57 -0.42 -4.15 6.66
C PHE A 57 0.89 -4.58 7.32
N VAL A 58 1.14 -5.90 7.38
CA VAL A 58 2.38 -6.45 7.97
C VAL A 58 3.60 -6.03 7.16
N GLY A 59 3.49 -6.03 5.82
CA GLY A 59 4.55 -5.59 4.93
C GLY A 59 4.92 -4.12 5.14
N CYS A 60 3.93 -3.24 5.26
CA CYS A 60 4.14 -1.82 5.55
C CYS A 60 4.76 -1.62 6.94
N LEU A 61 4.25 -2.33 7.95
CA LEU A 61 4.78 -2.27 9.31
C LEU A 61 6.28 -2.64 9.34
N ILE A 62 6.63 -3.79 8.78
CA ILE A 62 8.02 -4.28 8.74
C ILE A 62 8.88 -3.36 7.84
N GLY A 63 8.36 -2.96 6.69
CA GLY A 63 9.06 -2.08 5.75
C GLY A 63 9.41 -0.72 6.36
N ASN A 64 8.48 -0.11 7.10
CA ASN A 64 8.72 1.14 7.81
C ASN A 64 9.74 0.97 8.96
N ILE A 65 9.65 -0.12 9.74
CA ILE A 65 10.63 -0.40 10.81
C ILE A 65 12.03 -0.59 10.21
N THR A 66 12.16 -1.43 9.21
CA THR A 66 13.46 -1.75 8.58
C THR A 66 14.01 -0.59 7.74
N GLY A 67 13.14 0.25 7.18
CA GLY A 67 13.49 1.47 6.46
C GLY A 67 13.91 2.63 7.36
N GLY A 68 13.83 2.47 8.70
CA GLY A 68 14.21 3.51 9.66
C GLY A 68 13.19 4.63 9.80
N ALA A 69 11.93 4.38 9.47
CA ALA A 69 10.85 5.36 9.67
C ALA A 69 10.64 5.67 11.16
N MET A 70 10.19 6.89 11.45
CA MET A 70 9.83 7.27 12.82
C MET A 70 8.63 6.45 13.33
N LEU A 71 8.59 6.18 14.64
CA LEU A 71 7.54 5.37 15.25
C LEU A 71 6.10 5.79 14.89
N PRO A 72 5.75 7.10 14.85
CA PRO A 72 4.43 7.52 14.36
C PRO A 72 4.15 7.11 12.92
N ASP A 73 5.15 7.12 12.02
CA ASP A 73 4.98 6.68 10.64
C ASP A 73 4.82 5.15 10.55
N VAL A 74 5.56 4.40 11.37
CA VAL A 74 5.38 2.95 11.49
C VAL A 74 3.92 2.61 11.84
N ILE A 75 3.33 3.33 12.78
CA ILE A 75 1.96 3.06 13.26
C ILE A 75 0.92 3.61 12.27
N PHE A 76 0.93 4.92 12.04
CA PHE A 76 -0.11 5.60 11.26
C PHE A 76 0.00 5.32 9.77
N GLY A 77 1.22 5.18 9.22
CA GLY A 77 1.44 4.76 7.83
C GLY A 77 0.92 3.35 7.58
N SER A 78 1.17 2.42 8.52
CA SER A 78 0.63 1.05 8.39
C SER A 78 -0.89 1.01 8.54
N ILE A 79 -1.48 1.84 9.41
CA ILE A 79 -2.93 1.98 9.52
C ILE A 79 -3.52 2.57 8.22
N ALA A 80 -2.86 3.57 7.61
CA ALA A 80 -3.29 4.13 6.34
C ALA A 80 -3.31 3.06 5.24
N THR A 81 -2.25 2.25 5.13
CA THR A 81 -2.17 1.12 4.19
C THR A 81 -3.25 0.08 4.47
N LEU A 82 -3.53 -0.24 5.75
CA LEU A 82 -4.61 -1.17 6.13
C LEU A 82 -5.98 -0.67 5.71
N VAL A 83 -6.30 0.59 6.03
CA VAL A 83 -7.58 1.24 5.66
C VAL A 83 -7.71 1.29 4.14
N GLY A 84 -6.65 1.68 3.43
CA GLY A 84 -6.61 1.69 1.98
C GLY A 84 -6.86 0.31 1.38
N ALA A 85 -6.14 -0.72 1.85
CA ALA A 85 -6.27 -2.10 1.39
C ALA A 85 -7.67 -2.67 1.67
N ALA A 86 -8.23 -2.41 2.86
CA ALA A 86 -9.59 -2.82 3.21
C ALA A 86 -10.62 -2.13 2.30
N GLY A 87 -10.48 -0.82 2.06
CA GLY A 87 -11.31 -0.08 1.13
C GLY A 87 -11.25 -0.62 -0.29
N THR A 88 -10.05 -0.92 -0.80
CA THR A 88 -9.84 -1.57 -2.10
C THR A 88 -10.56 -2.92 -2.16
N TYR A 89 -10.47 -3.72 -1.10
CA TYR A 89 -11.18 -5.00 -1.01
C TYR A 89 -12.70 -4.83 -1.04
N CYS A 90 -13.25 -3.83 -0.33
CA CYS A 90 -14.69 -3.54 -0.36
C CYS A 90 -15.15 -3.11 -1.76
N LEU A 91 -14.33 -2.33 -2.47
CA LEU A 91 -14.64 -1.81 -3.80
C LEU A 91 -14.18 -2.72 -4.95
N ARG A 92 -13.69 -3.94 -4.67
CA ARG A 92 -13.12 -4.86 -5.67
C ARG A 92 -14.07 -5.24 -6.81
N ASN A 93 -15.38 -5.16 -6.58
CA ASN A 93 -16.41 -5.49 -7.57
C ASN A 93 -16.86 -4.27 -8.39
N THR A 94 -16.29 -3.10 -8.13
CA THR A 94 -16.56 -1.86 -8.87
C THR A 94 -15.56 -1.66 -10.00
N ASN A 95 -15.60 -0.49 -10.64
CA ASN A 95 -14.60 -0.13 -11.63
C ASN A 95 -13.21 -0.03 -10.96
N ARG A 96 -12.17 -0.55 -11.63
CA ARG A 96 -10.77 -0.55 -11.15
C ARG A 96 -10.27 0.84 -10.72
N PHE A 97 -10.75 1.91 -11.36
CA PHE A 97 -10.38 3.27 -11.00
C PHE A 97 -10.91 3.69 -9.62
N PHE A 98 -12.12 3.23 -9.25
CA PHE A 98 -12.67 3.47 -7.92
C PHE A 98 -12.00 2.60 -6.86
N ALA A 99 -11.56 1.40 -7.22
CA ALA A 99 -10.92 0.47 -6.31
C ALA A 99 -9.52 0.94 -5.85
N VAL A 100 -8.85 1.82 -6.61
CA VAL A 100 -7.54 2.40 -6.23
C VAL A 100 -7.65 3.70 -5.44
N LEU A 101 -8.84 4.29 -5.30
CA LEU A 101 -9.03 5.54 -4.55
C LEU A 101 -8.81 5.40 -3.03
N PRO A 102 -9.27 4.33 -2.35
CA PRO A 102 -9.15 4.23 -0.91
C PRO A 102 -7.72 4.38 -0.38
N PRO A 103 -6.68 3.71 -0.91
CA PRO A 103 -5.31 3.91 -0.44
C PRO A 103 -4.81 5.33 -0.68
N ILE A 104 -5.15 5.95 -1.82
CA ILE A 104 -4.78 7.34 -2.13
C ILE A 104 -5.39 8.28 -1.09
N VAL A 105 -6.69 8.15 -0.82
CA VAL A 105 -7.40 9.01 0.14
C VAL A 105 -6.88 8.79 1.56
N ALA A 106 -6.68 7.54 1.98
CA ALA A 106 -6.19 7.22 3.32
C ALA A 106 -4.80 7.85 3.57
N ASN A 107 -3.89 7.73 2.62
CA ASN A 107 -2.55 8.30 2.73
C ASN A 107 -2.57 9.84 2.70
N ILE A 108 -3.35 10.47 1.82
CA ILE A 108 -3.50 11.94 1.77
C ILE A 108 -4.03 12.50 3.10
N LEU A 109 -4.90 11.75 3.79
CA LEU A 109 -5.48 12.21 5.06
C LEU A 109 -4.59 11.93 6.27
N ILE A 110 -3.75 10.90 6.25
CA ILE A 110 -2.98 10.47 7.44
C ILE A 110 -1.51 10.91 7.35
N VAL A 111 -0.84 10.65 6.24
CA VAL A 111 0.61 10.84 6.11
C VAL A 111 1.06 12.29 6.27
N PRO A 112 0.36 13.33 5.77
CA PRO A 112 0.76 14.73 5.95
C PRO A 112 0.87 15.16 7.42
N PHE A 113 0.00 14.62 8.29
CA PHE A 113 0.09 14.90 9.73
C PHE A 113 1.31 14.23 10.36
N VAL A 114 1.66 13.02 9.93
CA VAL A 114 2.88 12.33 10.36
C VAL A 114 4.11 13.13 9.93
N LEU A 115 4.17 13.60 8.68
CA LEU A 115 5.26 14.43 8.18
C LEU A 115 5.40 15.72 8.98
N ARG A 116 4.28 16.38 9.28
CA ARG A 116 4.29 17.65 10.03
C ARG A 116 4.72 17.46 11.48
N TYR A 117 4.12 16.48 12.18
CA TYR A 117 4.27 16.37 13.64
C TYR A 117 5.37 15.40 14.08
N ALA A 118 5.66 14.36 13.30
CA ALA A 118 6.71 13.40 13.65
C ALA A 118 8.05 13.80 13.01
N TYR A 119 8.06 14.11 11.72
CA TYR A 119 9.29 14.48 11.01
C TYR A 119 9.64 15.99 11.12
N GLY A 120 8.76 16.81 11.68
CA GLY A 120 9.00 18.24 11.86
C GLY A 120 9.05 19.05 10.55
N VAL A 121 8.47 18.54 9.47
CA VAL A 121 8.44 19.24 8.18
C VAL A 121 7.66 20.55 8.31
N VAL A 122 8.28 21.68 8.02
CA VAL A 122 7.73 23.03 8.25
C VAL A 122 6.70 23.46 7.20
N LEU A 123 6.48 22.67 6.15
CA LEU A 123 5.55 22.97 5.07
C LEU A 123 4.07 22.93 5.54
N PRO A 124 3.20 23.78 4.97
CA PRO A 124 1.78 23.78 5.28
C PRO A 124 1.13 22.41 5.00
N ILE A 125 0.22 21.95 5.87
CA ILE A 125 -0.49 20.66 5.70
C ILE A 125 -1.14 20.52 4.32
N PRO A 126 -1.85 21.51 3.76
CA PRO A 126 -2.43 21.39 2.42
C PRO A 126 -1.40 21.13 1.32
N PHE A 127 -0.19 21.70 1.46
CA PHE A 127 0.90 21.45 0.52
C PHE A 127 1.43 20.01 0.66
N LEU A 128 1.58 19.51 1.89
CA LEU A 128 1.95 18.11 2.15
C LEU A 128 0.89 17.14 1.63
N MET A 129 -0.40 17.46 1.76
CA MET A 129 -1.48 16.68 1.16
C MET A 129 -1.35 16.60 -0.37
N LEU A 130 -0.97 17.69 -1.01
CA LEU A 130 -0.75 17.73 -2.45
C LEU A 130 0.45 16.88 -2.87
N THR A 131 1.59 17.01 -2.18
CA THR A 131 2.82 16.25 -2.51
C THR A 131 2.63 14.74 -2.29
N VAL A 132 2.04 14.35 -1.14
CA VAL A 132 1.68 12.95 -0.86
C VAL A 132 0.66 12.45 -1.88
N GLY A 133 -0.36 13.25 -2.20
CA GLY A 133 -1.37 12.90 -3.18
C GLY A 133 -0.80 12.62 -4.57
N ILE A 134 0.14 13.44 -5.05
CA ILE A 134 0.85 13.20 -6.31
C ILE A 134 1.62 11.86 -6.25
N GLY A 135 2.36 11.62 -5.18
CA GLY A 135 3.08 10.36 -4.97
C GLY A 135 2.16 9.13 -5.01
N GLU A 136 1.02 9.21 -4.31
CA GLU A 136 0.02 8.13 -4.27
C GLU A 136 -0.69 7.92 -5.61
N VAL A 137 -1.02 8.98 -6.35
CA VAL A 137 -1.59 8.87 -7.71
C VAL A 137 -0.60 8.17 -8.64
N VAL A 138 0.68 8.45 -8.54
CA VAL A 138 1.71 7.74 -9.33
C VAL A 138 1.80 6.28 -8.88
N SER A 139 1.92 6.01 -7.59
CA SER A 139 2.13 4.65 -7.05
C SER A 139 0.88 3.77 -7.19
N CYS A 140 -0.24 4.18 -6.61
CA CYS A 140 -1.49 3.40 -6.66
C CYS A 140 -2.25 3.62 -7.97
N GLY A 141 -2.32 4.86 -8.45
CA GLY A 141 -3.08 5.21 -9.65
C GLY A 141 -2.44 4.66 -10.92
N VAL A 142 -1.20 5.05 -11.21
CA VAL A 142 -0.54 4.64 -12.47
C VAL A 142 0.05 3.24 -12.35
N LEU A 143 0.98 3.02 -11.43
CA LEU A 143 1.67 1.73 -11.29
C LEU A 143 0.70 0.63 -10.84
N GLY A 144 -0.25 0.94 -9.93
CA GLY A 144 -1.28 0.00 -9.50
C GLY A 144 -2.18 -0.44 -10.66
N ASN A 145 -2.66 0.48 -11.53
CA ASN A 145 -3.45 0.09 -12.71
C ASN A 145 -2.65 -0.70 -13.74
N CYS A 146 -1.35 -0.41 -13.91
CA CYS A 146 -0.45 -1.25 -14.69
C CYS A 146 -0.39 -2.67 -14.13
N LEU A 147 -0.21 -2.79 -12.81
CA LEU A 147 -0.17 -4.08 -12.12
C LEU A 147 -1.49 -4.85 -12.27
N ILE A 148 -2.65 -4.19 -12.10
CA ILE A 148 -3.97 -4.80 -12.36
C ILE A 148 -4.05 -5.36 -13.78
N THR A 149 -3.58 -4.62 -14.77
CA THR A 149 -3.64 -5.04 -16.17
C THR A 149 -2.78 -6.29 -16.42
N VAL A 150 -1.59 -6.34 -15.83
CA VAL A 150 -0.69 -7.51 -15.92
C VAL A 150 -1.30 -8.71 -15.18
N LEU A 151 -1.77 -8.51 -13.94
CA LEU A 151 -2.31 -9.60 -13.13
C LEU A 151 -3.61 -10.18 -13.69
N ASN A 152 -4.44 -9.38 -14.35
CA ASN A 152 -5.66 -9.88 -15.02
C ASN A 152 -5.34 -10.92 -16.09
N ARG A 153 -4.19 -10.84 -16.76
CA ARG A 153 -3.73 -11.88 -17.73
C ARG A 153 -3.40 -13.21 -17.06
N TYR A 154 -2.94 -13.16 -15.81
CA TYR A 154 -2.45 -14.33 -15.07
C TYR A 154 -3.37 -14.72 -13.89
N LYS A 155 -4.54 -14.07 -13.76
CA LYS A 155 -5.47 -14.25 -12.64
C LYS A 155 -5.80 -15.72 -12.35
N THR A 156 -6.11 -16.49 -13.39
CA THR A 156 -6.44 -17.92 -13.26
C THR A 156 -5.27 -18.80 -12.85
N ARG A 157 -4.04 -18.39 -13.15
CA ARG A 157 -2.84 -19.16 -12.77
C ARG A 157 -2.37 -18.85 -11.35
N ILE A 158 -2.48 -17.59 -10.92
CA ILE A 158 -1.92 -17.12 -9.64
C ILE A 158 -2.94 -17.25 -8.51
N PHE A 159 -4.23 -16.95 -8.78
CA PHE A 159 -5.27 -16.86 -7.74
C PHE A 159 -6.33 -17.96 -7.83
N SER A 160 -6.15 -18.98 -8.70
CA SER A 160 -7.14 -20.05 -8.89
C SER A 160 -7.37 -20.95 -7.68
N ARG A 161 -6.53 -20.84 -6.64
CA ARG A 161 -6.60 -21.64 -5.40
C ARG A 161 -6.94 -20.80 -4.14
N ALA A 162 -7.29 -19.53 -4.31
CA ALA A 162 -7.63 -18.64 -3.20
C ALA A 162 -9.13 -18.67 -2.87
#